data_f63ea4c75015ca6362d81146a63ca481
#
_entry.id   f63ea4c75015ca6362d81146a63ca481
#
_cell.length_a   1.000
_cell.length_b   1.000
_cell.length_c   1.000
_cell.angle_alpha   90.00
_cell.angle_beta   90.00
_cell.angle_gamma   90.00
#
_symmetry.space_group_name_H-M   'P 1'
#
loop_
_entity.id
_entity.type
_entity.pdbx_description
1 polymer ?
#
loop_
_entity_poly.entity_id
_entity_poly.type
_entity_poly.pdbx_seq_one_letter_code
_entity_poly.pdbx_strand_id
1 'polypeptide(L)'
;MFTFLYRIYQICIALPILLVLTILTALTTIIGSFIGGAHFWGYHPGKIWSRLVCYILLIPVKINRNKQLKKNQSYIFVANHQGAFDIFLIYGFIGRNFKWMMKKSLRKIFLVGKACESARHIFVDKSGPKKIQETYAKAREILKEGTSLVVFPEGARSFTGLLKLSLVMPVAAFRTNCNCP
;
A
#
# COMPACT_ATOMS: atom_id res chain seq x y z
N MET A 1 -29.98 -17.78 1.44
CA MET A 1 -29.79 -17.92 2.90
C MET A 1 -28.35 -17.61 3.33
N PHE A 2 -27.33 -18.29 2.82
CA PHE A 2 -25.92 -18.05 3.15
C PHE A 2 -25.45 -16.59 2.94
N THR A 3 -25.81 -15.99 1.82
CA THR A 3 -25.42 -14.59 1.50
C THR A 3 -26.04 -13.59 2.49
N PHE A 4 -27.24 -13.84 2.97
CA PHE A 4 -27.92 -12.97 3.93
C PHE A 4 -27.26 -13.07 5.31
N LEU A 5 -27.00 -14.28 5.80
CA LEU A 5 -26.31 -14.51 7.07
C LEU A 5 -24.88 -13.92 7.04
N TYR A 6 -24.18 -14.07 5.93
CA TYR A 6 -22.85 -13.48 5.75
C TYR A 6 -22.90 -11.95 5.76
N ARG A 7 -23.94 -11.33 5.20
CA ARG A 7 -24.11 -9.87 5.29
C ARG A 7 -24.37 -9.38 6.72
N ILE A 8 -25.17 -10.10 7.47
CA ILE A 8 -25.38 -9.80 8.91
C ILE A 8 -24.05 -9.90 9.65
N TYR A 9 -23.29 -10.97 9.43
CA TYR A 9 -21.96 -11.12 10.01
C TYR A 9 -21.04 -9.96 9.64
N GLN A 10 -21.00 -9.55 8.37
CA GLN A 10 -20.16 -8.44 7.92
C GLN A 10 -20.52 -7.12 8.61
N ILE A 11 -21.80 -6.83 8.77
CA ILE A 11 -22.24 -5.55 9.34
C ILE A 11 -22.15 -5.57 10.87
N CYS A 12 -22.63 -6.63 11.52
CA CYS A 12 -22.77 -6.65 12.98
C CYS A 12 -21.48 -7.05 13.71
N ILE A 13 -20.63 -7.85 13.08
CA ILE A 13 -19.41 -8.39 13.71
C ILE A 13 -18.15 -7.88 13.03
N ALA A 14 -18.00 -8.12 11.73
CA ALA A 14 -16.76 -7.80 11.04
C ALA A 14 -16.48 -6.29 11.00
N LEU A 15 -17.48 -5.47 10.65
CA LEU A 15 -17.30 -4.02 10.51
C LEU A 15 -16.88 -3.33 11.82
N PRO A 16 -17.52 -3.56 12.98
CA PRO A 16 -17.05 -2.99 14.25
C PRO A 16 -15.63 -3.40 14.61
N ILE A 17 -15.32 -4.69 14.46
CA ILE A 17 -13.97 -5.21 14.75
C ILE A 17 -12.92 -4.54 13.82
N LEU A 18 -13.21 -4.44 12.53
CA LEU A 18 -12.30 -3.82 11.56
C LEU A 18 -12.11 -2.33 11.82
N LEU A 19 -13.14 -1.63 12.29
CA LEU A 19 -13.03 -0.23 12.69
C LEU A 19 -12.04 -0.06 13.85
N VAL A 20 -12.22 -0.84 14.92
CA VAL A 20 -11.31 -0.82 16.07
C VAL A 20 -9.90 -1.19 15.67
N LEU A 21 -9.71 -2.26 14.89
CA LEU A 21 -8.40 -2.67 14.39
C LEU A 21 -7.74 -1.59 13.53
N THR A 22 -8.51 -0.87 12.73
CA THR A 22 -7.99 0.23 11.90
C THR A 22 -7.47 1.38 12.77
N ILE A 23 -8.23 1.75 13.81
CA ILE A 23 -7.83 2.79 14.76
C ILE A 23 -6.55 2.37 15.50
N LEU A 24 -6.52 1.16 16.04
CA LEU A 24 -5.34 0.63 16.75
C LEU A 24 -4.11 0.57 15.84
N THR A 25 -4.28 0.10 14.60
CA THR A 25 -3.19 0.05 13.61
C THR A 25 -2.67 1.44 13.27
N ALA A 26 -3.56 2.41 13.10
CA ALA A 26 -3.14 3.79 12.82
C ALA A 26 -2.37 4.39 13.99
N LEU A 27 -2.87 4.22 15.21
CA LEU A 27 -2.20 4.71 16.42
C LEU A 27 -0.83 4.05 16.63
N THR A 28 -0.75 2.72 16.52
CA THR A 28 0.52 2.00 16.64
C THR A 28 1.52 2.39 15.56
N THR A 29 1.05 2.64 14.34
CA THR A 29 1.91 3.14 13.25
C THR A 29 2.43 4.55 13.56
N ILE A 30 1.58 5.46 14.00
CA ILE A 30 1.98 6.84 14.31
C ILE A 30 2.97 6.87 15.47
N ILE A 31 2.59 6.29 16.60
CA ILE A 31 3.40 6.30 17.83
C ILE A 31 4.71 5.53 17.60
N GLY A 32 4.63 4.33 17.05
CA GLY A 32 5.79 3.49 16.80
C GLY A 32 6.76 4.13 15.80
N SER A 33 6.27 4.78 14.74
CA SER A 33 7.12 5.50 13.78
C SER A 33 7.84 6.69 14.42
N PHE A 34 7.23 7.31 15.42
CA PHE A 34 7.85 8.40 16.17
C PHE A 34 8.95 7.90 17.13
N ILE A 35 8.72 6.79 17.83
CA ILE A 35 9.63 6.26 18.86
C ILE A 35 10.71 5.36 18.24
N GLY A 36 10.32 4.42 17.38
CA GLY A 36 11.16 3.30 16.92
C GLY A 36 11.51 3.30 15.43
N GLY A 37 11.14 4.35 14.70
CA GLY A 37 11.47 4.51 13.29
C GLY A 37 10.44 3.95 12.30
N ALA A 38 10.21 4.72 11.25
CA ALA A 38 9.20 4.47 10.23
C ALA A 38 9.49 3.24 9.34
N HIS A 39 10.71 2.67 9.38
CA HIS A 39 11.02 1.46 8.61
C HIS A 39 10.25 0.25 9.13
N PHE A 40 10.29 0.02 10.43
CA PHE A 40 9.60 -1.11 11.07
C PHE A 40 8.11 -0.79 11.29
N TRP A 41 7.82 0.26 12.04
CA TRP A 41 6.46 0.61 12.44
C TRP A 41 5.59 1.14 11.31
N GLY A 42 6.21 1.68 10.27
CA GLY A 42 5.49 2.08 9.06
C GLY A 42 5.13 0.92 8.12
N TYR A 43 5.46 -0.32 8.47
CA TYR A 43 5.12 -1.49 7.65
C TYR A 43 4.41 -2.59 8.44
N HIS A 44 4.95 -3.01 9.59
CA HIS A 44 4.47 -4.21 10.29
C HIS A 44 3.03 -4.10 10.81
N PRO A 45 2.59 -2.99 11.43
CA PRO A 45 1.21 -2.86 11.86
C PRO A 45 0.22 -2.98 10.69
N GLY A 46 0.50 -2.28 9.59
CA GLY A 46 -0.34 -2.35 8.39
C GLY A 46 -0.37 -3.73 7.75
N LYS A 47 0.75 -4.46 7.77
CA LYS A 47 0.82 -5.85 7.30
C LYS A 47 -0.06 -6.78 8.15
N ILE A 48 0.01 -6.67 9.46
CA ILE A 48 -0.80 -7.47 10.39
C ILE A 48 -2.28 -7.13 10.19
N TRP A 49 -2.61 -5.85 10.20
CA TRP A 49 -3.96 -5.36 9.94
C TRP A 49 -4.55 -5.92 8.64
N SER A 50 -3.81 -5.84 7.55
CA SER A 50 -4.27 -6.33 6.24
C SER A 50 -4.56 -7.83 6.24
N ARG A 51 -3.75 -8.62 6.94
CA ARG A 51 -4.00 -10.07 7.12
C ARG A 51 -5.25 -10.32 7.94
N LEU A 52 -5.41 -9.60 9.06
CA LEU A 52 -6.59 -9.72 9.92
C LEU A 52 -7.86 -9.34 9.16
N VAL A 53 -7.83 -8.31 8.31
CA VAL A 53 -8.95 -7.97 7.42
C VAL A 53 -9.35 -9.16 6.55
N CYS A 54 -8.38 -9.82 5.89
CA CYS A 54 -8.67 -10.97 5.05
C CYS A 54 -9.25 -12.14 5.87
N TYR A 55 -8.71 -12.42 7.04
CA TYR A 55 -9.21 -13.49 7.91
C TYR A 55 -10.60 -13.21 8.46
N ILE A 56 -10.85 -12.01 8.98
CA ILE A 56 -12.16 -11.62 9.53
C ILE A 56 -13.23 -11.63 8.43
N LEU A 57 -12.88 -11.22 7.22
CA LEU A 57 -13.80 -11.26 6.09
C LEU A 57 -13.87 -12.64 5.40
N LEU A 58 -13.22 -13.65 5.98
CA LEU A 58 -13.21 -15.03 5.48
C LEU A 58 -12.76 -15.14 4.01
N ILE A 59 -11.80 -14.29 3.60
CA ILE A 59 -11.28 -14.27 2.23
C ILE A 59 -10.14 -15.29 2.12
N PRO A 60 -10.29 -16.35 1.33
CA PRO A 60 -9.22 -17.31 1.10
C PRO A 60 -8.12 -16.65 0.24
N VAL A 61 -6.89 -16.64 0.76
CA VAL A 61 -5.75 -16.05 0.05
C VAL A 61 -4.80 -17.14 -0.41
N LYS A 62 -4.63 -17.26 -1.74
CA LYS A 62 -3.63 -18.14 -2.35
C LYS A 62 -2.47 -17.31 -2.87
N ILE A 63 -1.25 -17.64 -2.42
CA ILE A 63 -0.04 -16.88 -2.76
C ILE A 63 0.84 -17.74 -3.66
N ASN A 64 1.15 -17.21 -4.84
CA ASN A 64 2.17 -17.76 -5.71
C ASN A 64 3.35 -16.76 -5.78
N ARG A 65 4.51 -17.14 -5.23
CA ARG A 65 5.67 -16.25 -5.11
C ARG A 65 6.69 -16.51 -6.20
N ASN A 66 7.16 -15.45 -6.83
CA ASN A 66 8.34 -15.53 -7.69
C ASN A 66 9.60 -15.71 -6.82
N LYS A 67 10.29 -16.85 -7.00
CA LYS A 67 11.53 -17.18 -6.28
C LYS A 67 12.74 -16.37 -6.74
N GLN A 68 12.66 -15.67 -7.87
CA GLN A 68 13.77 -14.90 -8.45
C GLN A 68 14.02 -13.55 -7.76
N LEU A 69 13.09 -13.11 -6.90
CA LEU A 69 13.24 -11.84 -6.18
C LEU A 69 14.34 -11.93 -5.12
N LYS A 70 15.42 -11.19 -5.29
CA LYS A 70 16.54 -11.12 -4.35
C LYS A 70 16.14 -10.39 -3.08
N LYS A 71 16.54 -10.90 -1.91
CA LYS A 71 16.12 -10.34 -0.60
C LYS A 71 16.62 -8.91 -0.37
N ASN A 72 17.82 -8.57 -0.80
CA ASN A 72 18.51 -7.31 -0.50
C ASN A 72 18.38 -6.27 -1.62
N GLN A 73 17.41 -6.42 -2.51
CA GLN A 73 17.17 -5.50 -3.62
C GLN A 73 15.81 -4.83 -3.48
N SER A 74 15.75 -3.52 -3.70
CA SER A 74 14.48 -2.79 -3.78
C SER A 74 13.85 -2.97 -5.16
N TYR A 75 12.52 -2.98 -5.18
CA TYR A 75 11.72 -3.18 -6.38
C TYR A 75 10.59 -2.17 -6.46
N ILE A 76 10.16 -1.88 -7.67
CA ILE A 76 8.90 -1.20 -7.92
C ILE A 76 7.89 -2.26 -8.34
N PHE A 77 6.94 -2.54 -7.46
CA PHE A 77 5.84 -3.44 -7.76
C PHE A 77 4.72 -2.66 -8.44
N VAL A 78 4.40 -3.06 -9.63
CA VAL A 78 3.31 -2.50 -10.42
C VAL A 78 2.17 -3.51 -10.40
N ALA A 79 1.00 -3.09 -9.94
CA ALA A 79 -0.17 -3.95 -9.84
C ALA A 79 -1.39 -3.29 -10.48
N ASN A 80 -2.31 -4.12 -10.98
CA ASN A 80 -3.63 -3.66 -11.41
C ASN A 80 -4.45 -3.28 -10.18
N HIS A 81 -5.28 -2.26 -10.29
CA HIS A 81 -6.19 -1.85 -9.22
C HIS A 81 -7.64 -2.17 -9.61
N GLN A 82 -8.12 -3.33 -9.18
CA GLN A 82 -9.47 -3.81 -9.47
C GLN A 82 -10.44 -3.51 -8.32
N GLY A 83 -9.96 -3.46 -7.08
CA GLY A 83 -10.80 -3.26 -5.93
C GLY A 83 -10.06 -2.84 -4.66
N ALA A 84 -10.82 -2.53 -3.62
CA ALA A 84 -10.25 -2.18 -2.32
C ALA A 84 -9.42 -3.32 -1.70
N PHE A 85 -9.73 -4.56 -2.05
CA PHE A 85 -9.05 -5.74 -1.54
C PHE A 85 -7.61 -5.89 -2.02
N ASP A 86 -7.25 -5.29 -3.16
CA ASP A 86 -5.87 -5.31 -3.66
C ASP A 86 -4.89 -4.74 -2.63
N ILE A 87 -5.33 -3.71 -1.88
CA ILE A 87 -4.52 -3.08 -0.83
C ILE A 87 -4.21 -4.10 0.27
N PHE A 88 -5.22 -4.83 0.76
CA PHE A 88 -5.05 -5.82 1.82
C PHE A 88 -4.21 -7.02 1.35
N LEU A 89 -4.43 -7.49 0.13
CA LEU A 89 -3.68 -8.61 -0.43
C LEU A 89 -2.19 -8.26 -0.60
N ILE A 90 -1.90 -7.11 -1.18
CA ILE A 90 -0.52 -6.68 -1.38
C ILE A 90 0.14 -6.40 -0.03
N TYR A 91 -0.48 -5.61 0.84
CA TYR A 91 0.11 -5.22 2.12
C TYR A 91 0.35 -6.43 3.04
N GLY A 92 -0.63 -7.30 3.14
CA GLY A 92 -0.56 -8.46 4.02
C GLY A 92 0.40 -9.55 3.52
N PHE A 93 0.53 -9.73 2.21
CA PHE A 93 1.07 -10.97 1.66
C PHE A 93 2.26 -10.83 0.71
N ILE A 94 2.65 -9.64 0.29
CA ILE A 94 3.82 -9.43 -0.58
C ILE A 94 5.14 -9.93 0.06
N GLY A 95 5.21 -9.90 1.40
CA GLY A 95 6.34 -10.44 2.15
C GLY A 95 7.60 -9.55 2.16
N ARG A 96 7.49 -8.30 1.74
CA ARG A 96 8.55 -7.29 1.71
C ARG A 96 8.10 -5.99 2.31
N ASN A 97 9.04 -5.27 2.94
CA ASN A 97 8.79 -3.88 3.31
C ASN A 97 8.73 -3.02 2.05
N PHE A 98 7.72 -2.19 1.96
CA PHE A 98 7.51 -1.28 0.85
C PHE A 98 6.77 -0.02 1.30
N LYS A 99 6.80 1.00 0.45
CA LYS A 99 5.97 2.19 0.61
C LYS A 99 4.99 2.30 -0.54
N TRP A 100 3.78 2.72 -0.23
CA TRP A 100 2.76 3.00 -1.23
C TRP A 100 3.03 4.32 -1.93
N MET A 101 2.77 4.36 -3.23
CA MET A 101 2.52 5.59 -3.96
C MET A 101 1.01 5.74 -4.11
N MET A 102 0.44 6.73 -3.42
CA MET A 102 -1.01 6.87 -3.29
C MET A 102 -1.49 8.28 -3.62
N LYS A 103 -2.78 8.43 -3.90
CA LYS A 103 -3.39 9.71 -4.23
C LYS A 103 -3.30 10.70 -3.06
N LYS A 104 -2.91 11.95 -3.33
CA LYS A 104 -2.78 13.02 -2.31
C LYS A 104 -4.04 13.21 -1.46
N SER A 105 -5.23 13.01 -2.03
CA SER A 105 -6.50 13.15 -1.30
C SER A 105 -6.64 12.21 -0.12
N LEU A 106 -5.97 11.04 -0.11
CA LEU A 106 -5.99 10.08 1.00
C LEU A 106 -5.36 10.64 2.27
N ARG A 107 -4.50 11.66 2.15
CA ARG A 107 -3.92 12.37 3.30
C ARG A 107 -4.98 13.04 4.19
N LYS A 108 -6.15 13.36 3.62
CA LYS A 108 -7.25 14.02 4.33
C LYS A 108 -8.11 13.07 5.17
N ILE A 109 -7.95 11.75 5.02
CA ILE A 109 -8.70 10.77 5.81
C ILE A 109 -8.19 10.83 7.25
N PHE A 110 -9.12 11.15 8.17
CA PHE A 110 -8.80 11.26 9.59
C PHE A 110 -8.04 10.01 10.08
N LEU A 111 -7.01 10.21 10.88
CA LEU A 111 -6.12 9.21 11.47
C LEU A 111 -5.34 8.37 10.44
N VAL A 112 -6.01 7.80 9.42
CA VAL A 112 -5.38 6.98 8.37
C VAL A 112 -4.38 7.80 7.55
N GLY A 113 -4.73 9.02 7.15
CA GLY A 113 -3.83 9.90 6.42
C GLY A 113 -2.56 10.20 7.20
N LYS A 114 -2.70 10.45 8.51
CA LYS A 114 -1.56 10.69 9.41
C LYS A 114 -0.70 9.44 9.60
N ALA A 115 -1.31 8.27 9.74
CA ALA A 115 -0.59 7.00 9.80
C ALA A 115 0.22 6.73 8.52
N CYS A 116 -0.39 6.96 7.35
CA CYS A 116 0.31 6.83 6.07
C CYS A 116 1.48 7.81 5.93
N GLU A 117 1.34 9.03 6.43
CA GLU A 117 2.40 10.03 6.46
C GLU A 117 3.54 9.59 7.38
N SER A 118 3.23 9.18 8.62
CA SER A 118 4.20 8.67 9.58
C SER A 118 4.93 7.42 9.08
N ALA A 119 4.23 6.58 8.32
CA ALA A 119 4.80 5.41 7.64
C ALA A 119 5.70 5.76 6.44
N ARG A 120 5.89 7.05 6.10
CA ARG A 120 6.65 7.55 4.94
C ARG A 120 6.10 7.04 3.59
N HIS A 121 4.78 6.84 3.49
CA HIS A 121 4.15 6.58 2.20
C HIS A 121 4.17 7.84 1.33
N ILE A 122 4.23 7.68 0.01
CA ILE A 122 4.35 8.78 -0.94
C ILE A 122 2.95 9.21 -1.39
N PHE A 123 2.59 10.45 -1.08
CA PHE A 123 1.38 11.07 -1.63
C PHE A 123 1.72 11.74 -2.96
N VAL A 124 1.16 11.21 -4.04
CA VAL A 124 1.37 11.71 -5.40
C VAL A 124 0.58 13.00 -5.60
N ASP A 125 1.28 14.08 -5.84
CA ASP A 125 0.71 15.38 -6.17
C ASP A 125 0.90 15.67 -7.65
N LYS A 126 -0.22 15.82 -8.37
CA LYS A 126 -0.26 16.08 -9.79
C LYS A 126 -0.54 17.55 -10.15
N SER A 127 -0.46 18.45 -9.17
CA SER A 127 -0.83 19.87 -9.36
C SER A 127 0.16 20.69 -10.20
N GLY A 128 1.25 20.07 -10.66
CA GLY A 128 2.20 20.71 -11.57
C GLY A 128 3.50 19.93 -11.73
N PRO A 129 4.32 20.25 -12.75
CA PRO A 129 5.55 19.52 -13.05
C PRO A 129 6.53 19.46 -11.86
N LYS A 130 6.68 20.56 -11.13
CA LYS A 130 7.55 20.64 -9.95
C LYS A 130 7.12 19.62 -8.86
N LYS A 131 5.81 19.50 -8.59
CA LYS A 131 5.27 18.57 -7.60
C LYS A 131 5.45 17.12 -8.03
N ILE A 132 5.36 16.84 -9.30
CA ILE A 132 5.66 15.52 -9.86
C ILE A 132 7.14 15.19 -9.68
N GLN A 133 8.05 16.12 -9.94
CA GLN A 133 9.50 15.92 -9.72
C GLN A 133 9.83 15.68 -8.24
N GLU A 134 9.22 16.44 -7.30
CA GLU A 134 9.36 16.20 -5.86
C GLU A 134 8.89 14.79 -5.46
N THR A 135 7.79 14.32 -6.06
CA THR A 135 7.28 12.95 -5.85
C THR A 135 8.29 11.89 -6.31
N TYR A 136 8.89 12.10 -7.49
CA TYR A 136 9.91 11.19 -8.02
C TYR A 136 11.20 11.21 -7.20
N ALA A 137 11.62 12.38 -6.72
CA ALA A 137 12.80 12.50 -5.85
C ALA A 137 12.61 11.66 -4.58
N LYS A 138 11.47 11.79 -3.90
CA LYS A 138 11.12 10.97 -2.71
C LYS A 138 11.11 9.48 -3.01
N ALA A 139 10.57 9.08 -4.17
CA ALA A 139 10.54 7.69 -4.59
C ALA A 139 11.95 7.12 -4.78
N ARG A 140 12.85 7.88 -5.39
CA ARG A 140 14.26 7.50 -5.57
C ARG A 140 15.00 7.34 -4.24
N GLU A 141 14.78 8.24 -3.29
CA GLU A 141 15.37 8.15 -1.93
C GLU A 141 14.97 6.85 -1.25
N ILE A 142 13.66 6.54 -1.23
CA ILE A 142 13.15 5.31 -0.63
C ILE A 142 13.74 4.05 -1.28
N LEU A 143 13.90 4.04 -2.61
CA LEU A 143 14.51 2.92 -3.31
C LEU A 143 16.00 2.79 -3.00
N LYS A 144 16.74 3.92 -2.89
CA LYS A 144 18.16 3.93 -2.48
C LYS A 144 18.35 3.44 -1.05
N GLU A 145 17.39 3.70 -0.15
CA GLU A 145 17.36 3.16 1.22
C GLU A 145 17.07 1.64 1.27
N GLY A 146 16.93 0.96 0.12
CA GLY A 146 16.64 -0.48 0.05
C GLY A 146 15.17 -0.85 0.26
N THR A 147 14.27 0.14 0.36
CA THR A 147 12.84 -0.08 0.53
C THR A 147 12.14 -0.10 -0.82
N SER A 148 11.25 -1.08 -1.02
CA SER A 148 10.49 -1.22 -2.27
C SER A 148 9.33 -0.22 -2.36
N LEU A 149 8.79 -0.05 -3.54
CA LEU A 149 7.59 0.75 -3.80
C LEU A 149 6.48 -0.12 -4.38
N VAL A 150 5.24 0.22 -4.08
CA VAL A 150 4.06 -0.32 -4.75
C VAL A 150 3.27 0.81 -5.38
N VAL A 151 2.92 0.64 -6.64
CA VAL A 151 2.20 1.63 -7.43
C VAL A 151 1.07 0.98 -8.23
N PHE A 152 -0.07 1.66 -8.25
CA PHE A 152 -1.16 1.38 -9.18
C PHE A 152 -1.08 2.39 -10.32
N PRO A 153 -0.57 2.01 -11.51
CA PRO A 153 -0.31 2.93 -12.61
C PRO A 153 -1.58 3.57 -13.15
N GLU A 154 -2.69 2.89 -13.00
CA GLU A 154 -4.00 3.37 -13.47
C GLU A 154 -4.50 4.60 -12.68
N GLY A 155 -4.01 4.80 -11.47
CA GLY A 155 -4.40 5.92 -10.59
C GLY A 155 -5.86 5.89 -10.13
N ALA A 156 -6.67 4.98 -10.68
CA ALA A 156 -8.06 4.69 -10.36
C ALA A 156 -8.35 3.21 -10.59
N ARG A 157 -9.46 2.69 -10.08
CA ARG A 157 -9.86 1.30 -10.27
C ARG A 157 -10.20 1.03 -11.75
N SER A 158 -9.65 -0.06 -12.30
CA SER A 158 -9.99 -0.55 -13.63
C SER A 158 -11.06 -1.64 -13.51
N PHE A 159 -12.11 -1.51 -14.29
CA PHE A 159 -13.17 -2.52 -14.36
C PHE A 159 -12.94 -3.54 -15.48
N THR A 160 -11.93 -3.33 -16.33
CA THR A 160 -11.67 -4.17 -17.51
C THR A 160 -10.65 -5.26 -17.27
N GLY A 161 -9.95 -5.27 -16.13
CA GLY A 161 -8.88 -6.24 -15.85
C GLY A 161 -7.61 -6.08 -16.71
N LEU A 162 -7.65 -5.24 -17.73
CA LEU A 162 -6.48 -4.92 -18.56
C LEU A 162 -5.67 -3.82 -17.91
N LEU A 163 -4.35 -3.98 -17.86
CA LEU A 163 -3.43 -2.93 -17.44
C LEU A 163 -3.55 -1.74 -18.39
N LYS A 164 -4.35 -0.76 -18.02
CA LYS A 164 -4.27 0.55 -18.65
C LYS A 164 -3.01 1.22 -18.13
N LEU A 165 -1.94 1.15 -18.89
CA LEU A 165 -0.71 1.94 -18.71
C LEU A 165 -1.00 3.43 -18.99
N SER A 166 -2.11 3.92 -18.47
CA SER A 166 -2.48 5.32 -18.61
C SER A 166 -1.78 6.14 -17.54
N LEU A 167 -0.57 6.63 -17.89
CA LEU A 167 -0.24 8.04 -17.64
C LEU A 167 -0.03 8.54 -16.22
N VAL A 168 0.38 7.71 -15.27
CA VAL A 168 0.66 8.33 -13.98
C VAL A 168 2.15 8.42 -13.68
N MET A 169 2.92 7.53 -14.23
CA MET A 169 4.40 7.58 -14.14
C MET A 169 4.98 6.72 -15.26
N PRO A 170 5.83 7.24 -16.12
CA PRO A 170 6.62 6.38 -16.95
C PRO A 170 7.52 5.56 -16.00
N VAL A 171 7.22 4.27 -15.86
CA VAL A 171 8.10 3.30 -15.17
C VAL A 171 9.51 3.41 -15.76
N ALA A 172 9.64 3.80 -17.02
CA ALA A 172 10.87 4.18 -17.68
C ALA A 172 11.64 5.32 -16.98
N ALA A 173 10.98 6.27 -16.34
CA ALA A 173 11.67 7.36 -15.63
C ALA A 173 12.45 6.87 -14.39
N PHE A 174 12.12 5.69 -13.89
CA PHE A 174 12.86 5.04 -12.80
C PHE A 174 13.99 4.15 -13.31
N ARG A 175 13.91 3.71 -14.57
CA ARG A 175 14.93 2.82 -15.18
C ARG A 175 16.22 3.53 -15.56
N THR A 176 16.17 4.82 -15.86
CA THR A 176 17.30 5.55 -16.46
C THR A 176 18.33 6.09 -15.48
N ASN A 177 18.06 6.09 -14.14
CA ASN A 177 18.96 6.68 -13.16
C ASN A 177 19.21 5.83 -11.89
N CYS A 178 18.72 4.62 -11.83
CA CYS A 178 19.19 3.65 -10.85
C CYS A 178 20.22 2.76 -11.54
N ASN A 179 21.49 3.09 -11.40
CA ASN A 179 22.55 2.10 -11.46
C ASN A 179 22.34 1.14 -10.29
N CYS A 180 21.33 0.29 -10.40
CA CYS A 180 21.20 -0.88 -9.54
C CYS A 180 21.91 -2.00 -10.30
N PRO A 181 22.98 -2.59 -9.70
CA PRO A 181 23.70 -3.70 -10.29
C PRO A 181 22.78 -4.89 -10.53
#